data_de32ead1ea1413b4fb88ce4aa3aa2ab4
#
_entry.id   de32ead1ea1413b4fb88ce4aa3aa2ab4
#
_cell.length_a   1.000
_cell.length_b   1.000
_cell.length_c   1.000
_cell.angle_alpha   90.00
_cell.angle_beta   90.00
_cell.angle_gamma   90.00
#
_symmetry.space_group_name_H-M   'P 1'
#
loop_
_entity.id
_entity.type
_entity.pdbx_description
1 polymer ?
#
loop_
_entity_poly.entity_id
_entity_poly.type
_entity_poly.pdbx_seq_one_letter_code
_entity_poly.pdbx_strand_id
1 'polypeptide(L)'
;PAQLNDRLEAKHLDVSGVSSITYARHAEDLLILPDVCIASDGDVRSVLLVSRVPAEEIGTQRVLLSDKSASSHVLLKIILHRRYDAAPTYEVRPLTLADPVPGGAAASMFIGDDALELYHHPPEGIYIYDLAREWKLLTGLRMVFGIWAAARSFAAAHPAALRMVHGRIAGAFRHWARVKDAAIGEVLADGRFTRAELTAYLGHAVVWQLDAETLEGLRCFYRYAAEDGLIARAPAIELAQV
;
A
#
# COMPACT_ATOMS: atom_id res chain seq x y z
N PRO A 1 2.13 4.91 -7.94
CA PRO A 1 1.28 5.62 -6.96
C PRO A 1 1.77 7.04 -6.69
N ALA A 2 3.08 7.28 -6.49
CA ALA A 2 3.62 8.59 -6.14
C ALA A 2 3.13 9.72 -7.07
N GLN A 3 3.28 9.57 -8.39
CA GLN A 3 2.81 10.56 -9.36
C GLN A 3 1.31 10.89 -9.27
N LEU A 4 0.46 9.92 -8.92
CA LEU A 4 -0.97 10.15 -8.74
C LEU A 4 -1.26 10.91 -7.44
N ASN A 5 -0.51 10.61 -6.36
CA ASN A 5 -0.58 11.38 -5.13
C ASN A 5 -0.24 12.86 -5.41
N ASP A 6 0.93 13.11 -6.02
CA ASP A 6 1.41 14.46 -6.34
C ASP A 6 0.40 15.24 -7.21
N ARG A 7 -0.19 14.59 -8.22
CA ARG A 7 -1.17 15.22 -9.12
C ARG A 7 -2.50 15.55 -8.45
N LEU A 8 -2.97 14.71 -7.51
CA LEU A 8 -4.17 15.00 -6.74
C LEU A 8 -3.91 16.14 -5.75
N GLU A 9 -2.77 16.11 -5.05
CA GLU A 9 -2.33 17.17 -4.12
C GLU A 9 -2.16 18.50 -4.82
N ALA A 10 -1.58 18.51 -6.04
CA ALA A 10 -1.45 19.69 -6.88
C ALA A 10 -2.77 20.16 -7.54
N LYS A 11 -3.90 19.49 -7.26
CA LYS A 11 -5.22 19.79 -7.86
C LYS A 11 -5.26 19.65 -9.39
N HIS A 12 -4.36 18.82 -9.95
CA HIS A 12 -4.36 18.46 -11.37
C HIS A 12 -5.30 17.27 -11.68
N LEU A 13 -5.83 16.62 -10.63
CA LEU A 13 -6.83 15.57 -10.70
C LEU A 13 -7.92 15.86 -9.67
N ASP A 14 -9.17 15.62 -10.03
CA ASP A 14 -10.31 15.75 -9.14
C ASP A 14 -10.59 14.44 -8.38
N VAL A 15 -10.31 13.30 -9.01
CA VAL A 15 -10.50 11.96 -8.46
C VAL A 15 -9.31 11.09 -8.86
N SER A 16 -8.76 10.35 -7.91
CA SER A 16 -7.65 9.42 -8.18
C SER A 16 -7.58 8.28 -7.16
N GLY A 17 -7.01 7.14 -7.59
CA GLY A 17 -6.45 6.16 -6.67
C GLY A 17 -5.16 6.72 -6.07
N VAL A 18 -5.05 6.75 -4.74
CA VAL A 18 -3.90 7.30 -4.02
C VAL A 18 -3.48 6.40 -2.87
N SER A 19 -2.26 6.61 -2.38
CA SER A 19 -1.79 5.98 -1.15
C SER A 19 -2.69 6.39 0.03
N SER A 20 -3.08 5.46 0.89
CA SER A 20 -3.98 5.77 2.02
C SER A 20 -3.44 6.87 2.93
N ILE A 21 -2.12 6.96 3.10
CA ILE A 21 -1.48 8.02 3.90
C ILE A 21 -1.61 9.42 3.27
N THR A 22 -1.78 9.52 1.96
CA THR A 22 -2.04 10.80 1.28
C THR A 22 -3.35 11.40 1.77
N TYR A 23 -4.41 10.59 1.91
CA TYR A 23 -5.64 11.08 2.53
C TYR A 23 -5.39 11.57 3.96
N ALA A 24 -4.65 10.84 4.78
CA ALA A 24 -4.40 11.26 6.16
C ALA A 24 -3.70 12.61 6.29
N ARG A 25 -2.86 12.95 5.31
CA ARG A 25 -2.15 14.24 5.26
C ARG A 25 -3.02 15.38 4.73
N HIS A 26 -4.02 15.07 3.91
CA HIS A 26 -4.86 16.04 3.17
C HIS A 26 -6.36 15.83 3.41
N ALA A 27 -6.76 15.29 4.57
CA ALA A 27 -8.15 14.95 4.88
C ALA A 27 -9.10 16.17 4.84
N GLU A 28 -8.57 17.38 5.02
CA GLU A 28 -9.34 18.63 4.92
C GLU A 28 -9.77 18.95 3.48
N ASP A 29 -8.99 18.50 2.48
CA ASP A 29 -9.24 18.73 1.06
C ASP A 29 -9.87 17.54 0.33
N LEU A 30 -9.86 16.36 0.94
CA LEU A 30 -10.23 15.10 0.28
C LEU A 30 -11.42 14.40 0.96
N LEU A 31 -12.15 13.62 0.15
CA LEU A 31 -13.12 12.62 0.58
C LEU A 31 -12.71 11.26 0.02
N ILE A 32 -12.94 10.20 0.79
CA ILE A 32 -12.70 8.82 0.32
C ILE A 32 -13.93 8.34 -0.46
N LEU A 33 -13.73 7.79 -1.65
CA LEU A 33 -14.81 7.09 -2.36
C LEU A 33 -15.13 5.77 -1.62
N PRO A 34 -16.42 5.48 -1.35
CA PRO A 34 -16.81 4.23 -0.69
C PRO A 34 -16.57 3.00 -1.57
N ASP A 35 -16.77 1.82 -1.01
CA ASP A 35 -16.84 0.50 -1.65
C ASP A 35 -15.51 -0.07 -2.16
N VAL A 36 -14.51 0.76 -2.46
CA VAL A 36 -13.30 0.32 -3.17
C VAL A 36 -12.01 0.77 -2.47
N CYS A 37 -11.05 -0.15 -2.37
CA CYS A 37 -9.71 0.11 -1.85
C CYS A 37 -8.70 -0.88 -2.43
N ILE A 38 -7.45 -0.75 -2.04
CA ILE A 38 -6.40 -1.75 -2.19
C ILE A 38 -5.93 -2.10 -0.79
N ALA A 39 -6.32 -3.27 -0.31
CA ALA A 39 -6.02 -3.77 1.03
C ALA A 39 -5.56 -5.22 1.00
N SER A 40 -5.15 -5.74 2.15
CA SER A 40 -4.81 -7.15 2.34
C SER A 40 -5.24 -7.64 3.72
N ASP A 41 -5.64 -8.91 3.79
CA ASP A 41 -5.95 -9.63 5.03
C ASP A 41 -4.90 -10.70 5.28
N GLY A 42 -3.71 -10.34 5.71
CA GLY A 42 -2.51 -11.15 5.76
C GLY A 42 -1.56 -10.79 4.61
N ASP A 43 -0.90 -11.78 4.00
CA ASP A 43 0.13 -11.54 2.99
C ASP A 43 -0.38 -10.74 1.79
N VAL A 44 0.29 -9.62 1.49
CA VAL A 44 0.07 -8.86 0.25
C VAL A 44 1.04 -9.29 -0.86
N ARG A 45 2.17 -9.88 -0.51
CA ARG A 45 3.25 -10.39 -1.38
C ARG A 45 4.01 -9.33 -2.18
N SER A 46 3.43 -8.17 -2.36
CA SER A 46 3.98 -7.07 -3.18
C SER A 46 4.42 -5.85 -2.36
N VAL A 47 4.56 -5.99 -1.05
CA VAL A 47 5.11 -4.96 -0.15
C VAL A 47 5.96 -5.67 0.91
N LEU A 48 7.28 -5.64 0.73
CA LEU A 48 8.21 -6.45 1.50
C LEU A 48 9.31 -5.63 2.16
N LEU A 49 9.71 -6.03 3.37
CA LEU A 49 11.03 -5.75 3.90
C LEU A 49 11.94 -6.93 3.57
N VAL A 50 13.05 -6.64 2.92
CA VAL A 50 14.09 -7.57 2.51
C VAL A 50 15.33 -7.27 3.34
N SER A 51 15.83 -8.22 4.15
CA SER A 51 16.83 -7.95 5.16
C SER A 51 17.99 -8.96 5.14
N ARG A 52 19.20 -8.49 5.46
CA ARG A 52 20.39 -9.34 5.65
C ARG A 52 20.45 -9.93 7.04
N VAL A 53 19.70 -9.40 7.98
CA VAL A 53 19.64 -9.81 9.37
C VAL A 53 18.18 -10.08 9.77
N PRO A 54 17.91 -10.87 10.82
CA PRO A 54 16.58 -10.94 11.41
C PRO A 54 16.03 -9.55 11.73
N ALA A 55 14.71 -9.35 11.62
CA ALA A 55 14.10 -8.03 11.84
C ALA A 55 14.36 -7.50 13.26
N GLU A 56 14.48 -8.38 14.23
CA GLU A 56 14.83 -8.11 15.63
C GLU A 56 16.25 -7.55 15.79
N GLU A 57 17.12 -7.79 14.83
CA GLU A 57 18.53 -7.35 14.85
C GLU A 57 18.77 -6.07 14.04
N ILE A 58 17.72 -5.51 13.40
CA ILE A 58 17.83 -4.28 12.62
C ILE A 58 18.25 -3.10 13.52
N GLY A 59 17.66 -2.98 14.72
CA GLY A 59 18.02 -1.97 15.72
C GLY A 59 18.05 -0.55 15.15
N THR A 60 19.23 0.08 15.17
CA THR A 60 19.46 1.45 14.65
C THR A 60 20.15 1.48 13.28
N GLN A 61 20.32 0.33 12.63
CA GLN A 61 21.00 0.23 11.36
C GLN A 61 20.24 0.95 10.24
N ARG A 62 20.88 1.12 9.07
CA ARG A 62 20.24 1.80 7.92
C ARG A 62 19.29 0.87 7.19
N VAL A 63 18.08 1.40 6.90
CA VAL A 63 17.05 0.75 6.09
C VAL A 63 16.75 1.61 4.87
N LEU A 64 16.78 1.02 3.68
CA LEU A 64 16.51 1.68 2.42
C LEU A 64 15.03 1.56 2.06
N LEU A 65 14.46 2.64 1.55
CA LEU A 65 13.06 2.72 1.15
C LEU A 65 12.97 2.97 -0.36
N SER A 66 12.14 2.19 -1.06
CA SER A 66 11.82 2.46 -2.47
C SER A 66 11.14 3.82 -2.61
N ASP A 67 11.49 4.58 -3.64
CA ASP A 67 10.88 5.87 -4.00
C ASP A 67 9.46 5.76 -4.57
N LYS A 68 8.92 4.54 -4.70
CA LYS A 68 7.64 4.26 -5.38
C LYS A 68 6.41 4.27 -4.46
N SER A 69 6.55 4.46 -3.14
CA SER A 69 5.42 4.33 -2.18
C SER A 69 5.46 5.37 -1.06
N ALA A 70 4.27 5.71 -0.55
CA ALA A 70 4.12 6.56 0.63
C ALA A 70 3.54 5.80 1.84
N SER A 71 2.42 5.07 1.69
CA SER A 71 1.81 4.30 2.80
C SER A 71 2.73 3.20 3.32
N SER A 72 3.46 2.50 2.42
CA SER A 72 4.34 1.41 2.83
C SER A 72 5.54 1.91 3.66
N HIS A 73 6.03 3.14 3.43
CA HIS A 73 7.05 3.75 4.28
C HIS A 73 6.56 3.92 5.72
N VAL A 74 5.35 4.46 5.88
CA VAL A 74 4.74 4.65 7.20
C VAL A 74 4.47 3.31 7.87
N LEU A 75 3.92 2.34 7.12
CA LEU A 75 3.67 0.99 7.61
C LEU A 75 4.94 0.32 8.12
N LEU A 76 6.02 0.34 7.34
CA LEU A 76 7.30 -0.23 7.75
C LEU A 76 7.83 0.39 9.04
N LYS A 77 7.77 1.73 9.17
CA LYS A 77 8.21 2.44 10.36
C LYS A 77 7.40 2.03 11.60
N ILE A 78 6.08 1.93 11.48
CA ILE A 78 5.21 1.43 12.54
C ILE A 78 5.59 0.00 12.95
N ILE A 79 5.76 -0.90 11.98
CA ILE A 79 6.11 -2.31 12.22
C ILE A 79 7.46 -2.40 12.92
N LEU A 80 8.50 -1.75 12.40
CA LEU A 80 9.85 -1.80 12.98
C LEU A 80 9.87 -1.24 14.40
N HIS A 81 9.17 -0.13 14.64
CA HIS A 81 9.06 0.47 15.97
C HIS A 81 8.26 -0.39 16.94
N ARG A 82 7.00 -0.75 16.59
CA ARG A 82 6.05 -1.35 17.54
C ARG A 82 6.19 -2.85 17.73
N ARG A 83 6.68 -3.56 16.71
CA ARG A 83 6.80 -5.01 16.75
C ARG A 83 8.22 -5.49 17.03
N TYR A 84 9.21 -4.75 16.55
CA TYR A 84 10.63 -5.15 16.62
C TYR A 84 11.49 -4.24 17.49
N ASP A 85 10.89 -3.22 18.13
CA ASP A 85 11.59 -2.22 18.96
C ASP A 85 12.84 -1.64 18.27
N ALA A 86 12.72 -1.43 16.95
CA ALA A 86 13.81 -0.95 16.11
C ALA A 86 13.58 0.52 15.72
N ALA A 87 14.65 1.31 15.73
CA ALA A 87 14.66 2.74 15.38
C ALA A 87 15.77 3.03 14.33
N PRO A 88 15.68 2.41 13.13
CA PRO A 88 16.73 2.56 12.11
C PRO A 88 16.74 3.96 11.51
N THR A 89 17.86 4.28 10.85
CA THR A 89 17.91 5.43 9.95
C THR A 89 17.34 5.03 8.58
N TYR A 90 16.61 5.96 7.93
CA TYR A 90 15.95 5.69 6.67
C TYR A 90 16.52 6.53 5.53
N GLU A 91 16.74 5.90 4.37
CA GLU A 91 17.17 6.57 3.14
C GLU A 91 16.25 6.16 1.99
N VAL A 92 15.63 7.13 1.31
CA VAL A 92 14.78 6.88 0.13
C VAL A 92 15.66 6.92 -1.11
N ARG A 93 15.61 5.85 -1.93
CA ARG A 93 16.37 5.77 -3.18
C ARG A 93 15.79 4.72 -4.13
N PRO A 94 16.12 4.76 -5.42
CA PRO A 94 15.88 3.66 -6.34
C PRO A 94 16.57 2.37 -5.86
N LEU A 95 15.85 1.26 -5.90
CA LEU A 95 16.33 -0.08 -5.53
C LEU A 95 16.32 -0.99 -6.75
N THR A 96 17.18 -2.00 -6.77
CA THR A 96 17.30 -2.98 -7.86
C THR A 96 17.30 -4.41 -7.30
N LEU A 97 16.82 -5.36 -8.11
CA LEU A 97 16.82 -6.79 -7.75
C LEU A 97 18.21 -7.40 -7.80
N ALA A 98 19.15 -6.83 -8.56
CA ALA A 98 20.52 -7.33 -8.67
C ALA A 98 21.30 -7.23 -7.37
N ASP A 99 21.02 -6.22 -6.54
CA ASP A 99 21.54 -6.09 -5.17
C ASP A 99 20.40 -5.53 -4.29
N PRO A 100 19.51 -6.40 -3.80
CA PRO A 100 18.30 -5.96 -3.10
C PRO A 100 18.60 -5.30 -1.75
N VAL A 101 19.72 -5.62 -1.11
CA VAL A 101 20.17 -4.96 0.14
C VAL A 101 21.62 -4.52 -0.05
N PRO A 102 21.85 -3.33 -0.66
CA PRO A 102 23.20 -2.83 -0.93
C PRO A 102 24.05 -2.70 0.34
N GLY A 103 25.36 -2.82 0.17
CA GLY A 103 26.32 -2.78 1.28
C GLY A 103 26.13 -1.57 2.20
N GLY A 104 26.24 -1.80 3.50
CA GLY A 104 26.04 -0.81 4.55
C GLY A 104 24.58 -0.55 4.94
N ALA A 105 23.59 -1.23 4.33
CA ALA A 105 22.23 -1.29 4.80
C ALA A 105 21.94 -2.65 5.45
N ALA A 106 21.09 -2.66 6.48
CA ALA A 106 20.59 -3.90 7.08
C ALA A 106 19.43 -4.48 6.26
N ALA A 107 18.60 -3.60 5.71
CA ALA A 107 17.39 -4.00 4.98
C ALA A 107 16.99 -2.97 3.91
N SER A 108 16.11 -3.40 3.01
CA SER A 108 15.48 -2.57 1.97
C SER A 108 14.01 -2.88 1.86
N MET A 109 13.18 -1.88 1.57
CA MET A 109 11.74 -2.06 1.35
C MET A 109 11.42 -2.01 -0.14
N PHE A 110 10.85 -3.09 -0.65
CA PHE A 110 10.39 -3.21 -2.03
C PHE A 110 8.87 -3.16 -2.13
N ILE A 111 8.36 -2.67 -3.25
CA ILE A 111 6.94 -2.73 -3.60
C ILE A 111 6.72 -3.16 -5.04
N GLY A 112 5.48 -3.58 -5.34
CA GLY A 112 5.02 -3.94 -6.69
C GLY A 112 5.69 -5.20 -7.21
N ASP A 113 5.95 -5.21 -8.52
CA ASP A 113 6.47 -6.38 -9.22
C ASP A 113 7.83 -6.84 -8.71
N ASP A 114 8.71 -5.89 -8.33
CA ASP A 114 10.00 -6.21 -7.75
C ASP A 114 9.87 -6.94 -6.41
N ALA A 115 8.91 -6.51 -5.57
CA ALA A 115 8.60 -7.21 -4.33
C ALA A 115 7.98 -8.59 -4.59
N LEU A 116 7.04 -8.68 -5.53
CA LEU A 116 6.40 -9.95 -5.88
C LEU A 116 7.42 -10.98 -6.40
N GLU A 117 8.41 -10.55 -7.17
CA GLU A 117 9.51 -11.41 -7.62
C GLU A 117 10.36 -11.89 -6.46
N LEU A 118 10.76 -11.00 -5.54
CA LEU A 118 11.52 -11.37 -4.33
C LEU A 118 10.73 -12.27 -3.39
N TYR A 119 9.40 -12.14 -3.36
CA TYR A 119 8.53 -13.02 -2.57
C TYR A 119 8.57 -14.47 -3.09
N HIS A 120 8.55 -14.65 -4.41
CA HIS A 120 8.54 -15.97 -5.04
C HIS A 120 9.95 -16.56 -5.21
N HIS A 121 10.96 -15.70 -5.40
CA HIS A 121 12.33 -16.08 -5.68
C HIS A 121 13.31 -15.33 -4.76
N PRO A 122 13.24 -15.58 -3.41
CA PRO A 122 14.11 -14.90 -2.47
C PRO A 122 15.58 -15.31 -2.69
N PRO A 123 16.51 -14.34 -2.71
CA PRO A 123 17.94 -14.65 -2.76
C PRO A 123 18.38 -15.41 -1.51
N GLU A 124 19.41 -16.25 -1.65
CA GLU A 124 19.98 -16.99 -0.53
C GLU A 124 20.54 -16.04 0.54
N GLY A 125 20.33 -16.40 1.81
CA GLY A 125 20.82 -15.62 2.95
C GLY A 125 20.08 -14.31 3.21
N ILE A 126 18.90 -14.12 2.61
CA ILE A 126 18.04 -12.95 2.78
C ILE A 126 16.76 -13.34 3.52
N TYR A 127 16.37 -12.53 4.50
CA TYR A 127 15.08 -12.63 5.19
C TYR A 127 14.03 -11.79 4.47
N ILE A 128 12.85 -12.36 4.29
CA ILE A 128 11.70 -11.69 3.64
C ILE A 128 10.58 -11.55 4.66
N TYR A 129 10.13 -10.32 4.87
CA TYR A 129 8.97 -10.00 5.71
C TYR A 129 7.90 -9.31 4.86
N ASP A 130 6.74 -9.94 4.77
CA ASP A 130 5.56 -9.34 4.13
C ASP A 130 4.94 -8.32 5.10
N LEU A 131 4.92 -7.05 4.72
CA LEU A 131 4.50 -6.00 5.63
C LEU A 131 3.00 -6.05 5.99
N ALA A 132 2.15 -6.63 5.15
CA ALA A 132 0.76 -6.83 5.51
C ALA A 132 0.57 -7.99 6.50
N ARG A 133 1.36 -9.06 6.37
CA ARG A 133 1.42 -10.12 7.38
C ARG A 133 1.90 -9.57 8.71
N GLU A 134 2.98 -8.79 8.72
CA GLU A 134 3.51 -8.19 9.94
C GLU A 134 2.50 -7.24 10.60
N TRP A 135 1.76 -6.49 9.81
CA TRP A 135 0.65 -5.66 10.28
C TRP A 135 -0.47 -6.50 10.92
N LYS A 136 -0.85 -7.61 10.26
CA LYS A 136 -1.88 -8.53 10.76
C LYS A 136 -1.44 -9.17 12.08
N LEU A 137 -0.18 -9.54 12.21
CA LEU A 137 0.40 -10.09 13.46
C LEU A 137 0.45 -9.06 14.58
N LEU A 138 0.68 -7.78 14.26
CA LEU A 138 0.71 -6.68 15.23
C LEU A 138 -0.67 -6.27 15.72
N THR A 139 -1.67 -6.25 14.83
CA THR A 139 -2.97 -5.59 15.07
C THR A 139 -4.19 -6.51 15.00
N GLY A 140 -4.07 -7.65 14.33
CA GLY A 140 -5.21 -8.50 13.96
C GLY A 140 -6.07 -7.95 12.81
N LEU A 141 -5.75 -6.76 12.25
CA LEU A 141 -6.57 -6.03 11.29
C LEU A 141 -6.04 -6.13 9.87
N ARG A 142 -6.90 -5.79 8.89
CA ARG A 142 -6.51 -5.64 7.48
C ARG A 142 -5.66 -4.38 7.30
N MET A 143 -4.70 -4.42 6.36
CA MET A 143 -3.92 -3.25 5.96
C MET A 143 -4.47 -2.64 4.68
N VAL A 144 -4.71 -1.31 4.69
CA VAL A 144 -5.17 -0.55 3.52
C VAL A 144 -4.01 0.26 2.95
N PHE A 145 -3.52 -0.13 1.79
CA PHE A 145 -2.41 0.52 1.10
C PHE A 145 -2.85 1.70 0.25
N GLY A 146 -4.00 1.55 -0.41
CA GLY A 146 -4.53 2.55 -1.32
C GLY A 146 -6.05 2.69 -1.22
N ILE A 147 -6.52 3.87 -1.52
CA ILE A 147 -7.93 4.23 -1.58
C ILE A 147 -8.19 5.07 -2.84
N TRP A 148 -9.45 5.20 -3.21
CA TRP A 148 -9.85 6.24 -4.16
C TRP A 148 -10.31 7.46 -3.39
N ALA A 149 -9.77 8.63 -3.76
CA ALA A 149 -10.11 9.91 -3.14
C ALA A 149 -10.60 10.91 -4.19
N ALA A 150 -11.49 11.80 -3.77
CA ALA A 150 -11.98 12.93 -4.55
C ALA A 150 -11.72 14.24 -3.82
N ALA A 151 -11.39 15.29 -4.56
CA ALA A 151 -11.32 16.64 -4.02
C ALA A 151 -12.71 17.07 -3.50
N ARG A 152 -12.78 17.62 -2.29
CA ARG A 152 -14.05 18.11 -1.70
C ARG A 152 -14.71 19.19 -2.57
N SER A 153 -13.91 20.07 -3.18
CA SER A 153 -14.40 21.10 -4.09
C SER A 153 -15.09 20.51 -5.32
N PHE A 154 -14.51 19.45 -5.90
CA PHE A 154 -15.12 18.74 -7.02
C PHE A 154 -16.40 18.02 -6.59
N ALA A 155 -16.39 17.32 -5.46
CA ALA A 155 -17.56 16.62 -4.93
C ALA A 155 -18.73 17.57 -4.69
N ALA A 156 -18.47 18.78 -4.16
CA ALA A 156 -19.47 19.81 -3.93
C ALA A 156 -19.98 20.44 -5.23
N ALA A 157 -19.11 20.74 -6.18
CA ALA A 157 -19.47 21.41 -7.43
C ALA A 157 -20.12 20.46 -8.46
N HIS A 158 -19.71 19.16 -8.46
CA HIS A 158 -20.07 18.19 -9.50
C HIS A 158 -20.57 16.84 -8.95
N PRO A 159 -21.58 16.80 -8.05
CA PRO A 159 -22.01 15.56 -7.38
C PRO A 159 -22.50 14.49 -8.36
N ALA A 160 -23.12 14.86 -9.47
CA ALA A 160 -23.57 13.90 -10.49
C ALA A 160 -22.37 13.26 -11.22
N ALA A 161 -21.33 14.05 -11.53
CA ALA A 161 -20.11 13.52 -12.14
C ALA A 161 -19.37 12.59 -11.19
N LEU A 162 -19.28 12.94 -9.89
CA LEU A 162 -18.67 12.09 -8.87
C LEU A 162 -19.38 10.73 -8.78
N ARG A 163 -20.72 10.72 -8.72
CA ARG A 163 -21.50 9.46 -8.73
C ARG A 163 -21.24 8.62 -9.97
N MET A 164 -21.15 9.24 -11.14
CA MET A 164 -20.85 8.52 -12.39
C MET A 164 -19.43 7.91 -12.35
N VAL A 165 -18.44 8.66 -11.90
CA VAL A 165 -17.06 8.19 -11.79
C VAL A 165 -16.95 7.05 -10.78
N HIS A 166 -17.53 7.21 -9.57
CA HIS A 166 -17.60 6.15 -8.58
C HIS A 166 -18.27 4.90 -9.12
N GLY A 167 -19.44 5.04 -9.76
CA GLY A 167 -20.17 3.91 -10.35
C GLY A 167 -19.36 3.13 -11.37
N ARG A 168 -18.53 3.81 -12.18
CA ARG A 168 -17.61 3.17 -13.14
C ARG A 168 -16.47 2.45 -12.44
N ILE A 169 -15.83 3.08 -11.44
CA ILE A 169 -14.75 2.48 -10.66
C ILE A 169 -15.25 1.24 -9.93
N ALA A 170 -16.31 1.36 -9.11
CA ALA A 170 -16.90 0.26 -8.37
C ALA A 170 -17.43 -0.84 -9.31
N GLY A 171 -17.96 -0.46 -10.47
CA GLY A 171 -18.38 -1.39 -11.52
C GLY A 171 -17.23 -2.21 -12.09
N ALA A 172 -16.07 -1.59 -12.32
CA ALA A 172 -14.89 -2.30 -12.81
C ALA A 172 -14.42 -3.36 -11.79
N PHE A 173 -14.40 -3.05 -10.49
CA PHE A 173 -14.04 -4.02 -9.45
C PHE A 173 -15.06 -5.16 -9.34
N ARG A 174 -16.37 -4.88 -9.43
CA ARG A 174 -17.38 -5.95 -9.51
C ARG A 174 -17.23 -6.84 -10.74
N HIS A 175 -16.74 -6.29 -11.84
CA HIS A 175 -16.52 -7.04 -13.08
C HIS A 175 -15.19 -7.84 -13.07
N TRP A 176 -14.29 -7.56 -12.12
CA TRP A 176 -12.94 -8.15 -12.03
C TRP A 176 -12.95 -9.69 -12.15
N ALA A 177 -13.83 -10.36 -11.43
CA ALA A 177 -13.91 -11.83 -11.47
C ALA A 177 -14.12 -12.41 -12.89
N ARG A 178 -14.71 -11.64 -13.81
CA ARG A 178 -14.96 -12.06 -15.20
C ARG A 178 -13.79 -11.82 -16.13
N VAL A 179 -12.97 -10.80 -15.85
CA VAL A 179 -11.86 -10.38 -16.72
C VAL A 179 -10.49 -10.80 -16.20
N LYS A 180 -10.40 -11.29 -14.97
CA LYS A 180 -9.15 -11.64 -14.29
C LYS A 180 -8.26 -12.58 -15.12
N ASP A 181 -8.82 -13.63 -15.70
CA ASP A 181 -8.03 -14.60 -16.46
C ASP A 181 -7.47 -14.01 -17.76
N ALA A 182 -8.21 -13.13 -18.42
CA ALA A 182 -7.71 -12.39 -19.59
C ALA A 182 -6.60 -11.43 -19.19
N ALA A 183 -6.80 -10.65 -18.12
CA ALA A 183 -5.80 -9.71 -17.60
C ALA A 183 -4.49 -10.45 -17.17
N ILE A 184 -4.61 -11.60 -16.51
CA ILE A 184 -3.45 -12.45 -16.20
C ILE A 184 -2.75 -12.89 -17.49
N GLY A 185 -3.52 -13.26 -18.52
CA GLY A 185 -2.96 -13.65 -19.81
C GLY A 185 -2.12 -12.55 -20.48
N GLU A 186 -2.54 -11.30 -20.36
CA GLU A 186 -1.77 -10.14 -20.88
C GLU A 186 -0.46 -9.96 -20.11
N VAL A 187 -0.49 -10.01 -18.79
CA VAL A 187 0.71 -9.86 -17.92
C VAL A 187 1.72 -10.99 -18.15
N LEU A 188 1.24 -12.21 -18.42
CA LEU A 188 2.11 -13.36 -18.69
C LEU A 188 3.01 -13.16 -19.94
N ALA A 189 2.63 -12.28 -20.86
CA ALA A 189 3.43 -12.00 -22.06
C ALA A 189 4.81 -11.40 -21.71
N ASP A 190 4.94 -10.74 -20.57
CA ASP A 190 6.21 -10.17 -20.07
C ASP A 190 7.18 -11.24 -19.56
N GLY A 191 6.72 -12.48 -19.34
CA GLY A 191 7.55 -13.63 -18.92
C GLY A 191 8.13 -13.55 -17.51
N ARG A 192 7.77 -12.55 -16.74
CA ARG A 192 8.32 -12.30 -15.39
C ARG A 192 7.71 -13.22 -14.32
N PHE A 193 6.44 -13.57 -14.48
CA PHE A 193 5.69 -14.37 -13.52
C PHE A 193 5.03 -15.58 -14.18
N THR A 194 4.76 -16.60 -13.38
CA THR A 194 3.93 -17.72 -13.77
C THR A 194 2.43 -17.41 -13.60
N ARG A 195 1.57 -18.15 -14.31
CA ARG A 195 0.11 -18.04 -14.12
C ARG A 195 -0.32 -18.37 -12.69
N ALA A 196 0.34 -19.32 -12.04
CA ALA A 196 0.03 -19.71 -10.67
C ALA A 196 0.31 -18.58 -9.68
N GLU A 197 1.45 -17.89 -9.81
CA GLU A 197 1.84 -16.74 -8.98
C GLU A 197 0.87 -15.58 -9.13
N LEU A 198 0.53 -15.20 -10.38
CA LEU A 198 -0.42 -14.12 -10.65
C LEU A 198 -1.84 -14.47 -10.19
N THR A 199 -2.27 -15.72 -10.36
CA THR A 199 -3.58 -16.16 -9.87
C THR A 199 -3.66 -16.11 -8.35
N ALA A 200 -2.62 -16.55 -7.66
CA ALA A 200 -2.54 -16.49 -6.21
C ALA A 200 -2.49 -15.04 -5.68
N TYR A 201 -1.73 -14.16 -6.34
CA TYR A 201 -1.62 -12.74 -5.98
C TYR A 201 -2.95 -12.01 -6.17
N LEU A 202 -3.50 -12.04 -7.39
CA LEU A 202 -4.70 -11.29 -7.77
C LEU A 202 -6.00 -11.94 -7.27
N GLY A 203 -5.98 -13.22 -6.85
CA GLY A 203 -7.14 -13.94 -6.37
C GLY A 203 -7.34 -13.91 -4.87
N HIS A 204 -6.26 -13.83 -4.09
CA HIS A 204 -6.32 -14.03 -2.63
C HIS A 204 -5.54 -13.00 -1.81
N ALA A 205 -4.45 -12.43 -2.36
CA ALA A 205 -3.60 -11.52 -1.59
C ALA A 205 -4.18 -10.10 -1.49
N VAL A 206 -4.99 -9.68 -2.45
CA VAL A 206 -5.53 -8.33 -2.51
C VAL A 206 -7.03 -8.30 -2.23
N VAL A 207 -7.42 -7.47 -1.26
CA VAL A 207 -8.81 -7.15 -0.90
C VAL A 207 -9.17 -5.82 -1.54
N TRP A 208 -10.29 -5.82 -2.29
CA TRP A 208 -10.73 -4.66 -3.06
C TRP A 208 -11.89 -3.88 -2.41
N GLN A 209 -12.52 -4.45 -1.38
CA GLN A 209 -13.69 -3.87 -0.73
C GLN A 209 -13.30 -2.99 0.46
N LEU A 210 -13.82 -1.77 0.48
CA LEU A 210 -13.73 -0.85 1.61
C LEU A 210 -14.95 -1.06 2.51
N ASP A 211 -14.97 -2.16 3.24
CA ASP A 211 -16.00 -2.53 4.21
C ASP A 211 -15.67 -2.07 5.64
N ALA A 212 -16.49 -2.45 6.61
CA ALA A 212 -16.32 -2.07 8.01
C ALA A 212 -14.98 -2.56 8.61
N GLU A 213 -14.55 -3.80 8.27
CA GLU A 213 -13.30 -4.37 8.77
C GLU A 213 -12.09 -3.65 8.16
N THR A 214 -12.15 -3.33 6.87
CA THR A 214 -11.11 -2.59 6.17
C THR A 214 -11.00 -1.15 6.69
N LEU A 215 -12.14 -0.50 6.96
CA LEU A 215 -12.17 0.83 7.58
C LEU A 215 -11.60 0.82 9.01
N GLU A 216 -11.80 -0.25 9.77
CA GLU A 216 -11.20 -0.37 11.11
C GLU A 216 -9.67 -0.48 11.01
N GLY A 217 -9.15 -1.27 10.06
CA GLY A 217 -7.72 -1.33 9.78
C GLY A 217 -7.14 0.03 9.40
N LEU A 218 -7.85 0.78 8.54
CA LEU A 218 -7.44 2.12 8.12
C LEU A 218 -7.42 3.12 9.29
N ARG A 219 -8.41 3.09 10.19
CA ARG A 219 -8.43 3.91 11.41
C ARG A 219 -7.26 3.59 12.32
N CYS A 220 -6.98 2.30 12.52
CA CYS A 220 -5.85 1.85 13.33
C CYS A 220 -4.52 2.31 12.72
N PHE A 221 -4.36 2.21 11.40
CA PHE A 221 -3.16 2.67 10.70
C PHE A 221 -2.92 4.18 10.89
N TYR A 222 -3.96 5.01 10.74
CA TYR A 222 -3.84 6.45 10.96
C TYR A 222 -3.56 6.79 12.43
N ARG A 223 -4.16 6.08 13.37
CA ARG A 223 -3.89 6.25 14.79
C ARG A 223 -2.43 5.94 15.12
N TYR A 224 -1.90 4.80 14.70
CA TYR A 224 -0.51 4.44 14.94
C TYR A 224 0.46 5.39 14.24
N ALA A 225 0.16 5.82 13.03
CA ALA A 225 0.96 6.83 12.34
C ALA A 225 1.03 8.16 13.10
N ALA A 226 -0.07 8.59 13.73
CA ALA A 226 -0.10 9.80 14.56
C ALA A 226 0.61 9.62 15.90
N GLU A 227 0.38 8.51 16.59
CA GLU A 227 1.04 8.17 17.86
C GLU A 227 2.57 8.08 17.72
N ASP A 228 3.05 7.56 16.57
CA ASP A 228 4.48 7.45 16.26
C ASP A 228 5.07 8.73 15.62
N GLY A 229 4.28 9.83 15.54
CA GLY A 229 4.74 11.11 15.01
C GLY A 229 5.00 11.12 13.49
N LEU A 230 4.47 10.16 12.74
CA LEU A 230 4.65 10.02 11.29
C LEU A 230 3.65 10.88 10.49
N ILE A 231 2.57 11.30 11.13
CA ILE A 231 1.60 12.32 10.67
C ILE A 231 1.23 13.20 11.86
N ALA A 232 0.75 14.42 11.59
CA ALA A 232 0.43 15.39 12.63
C ALA A 232 -0.72 14.95 13.56
N ARG A 233 -1.74 14.30 12.99
CA ARG A 233 -2.92 13.76 13.72
C ARG A 233 -3.60 12.65 12.91
N ALA A 234 -4.31 11.75 13.57
CA ALA A 234 -5.19 10.81 12.92
C ALA A 234 -6.45 11.55 12.44
N PRO A 235 -6.75 11.59 11.13
CA PRO A 235 -7.94 12.27 10.64
C PRO A 235 -9.20 11.42 10.86
N ALA A 236 -10.35 12.08 10.90
CA ALA A 236 -11.63 11.40 10.68
C ALA A 236 -11.68 10.86 9.24
N ILE A 237 -12.24 9.66 9.08
CA ILE A 237 -12.51 9.09 7.76
C ILE A 237 -13.85 9.60 7.29
N GLU A 238 -13.85 10.39 6.23
CA GLU A 238 -15.05 10.93 5.61
C GLU A 238 -15.25 10.34 4.23
N LEU A 239 -16.38 9.66 4.04
CA LEU A 239 -16.75 9.07 2.77
C LEU A 239 -17.53 10.07 1.91
N ALA A 240 -17.26 10.04 0.61
CA ALA A 240 -18.01 10.82 -0.35
C ALA A 240 -19.47 10.32 -0.43
N GLN A 241 -20.41 11.22 -0.59
CA GLN A 241 -21.82 10.89 -0.87
C GLN A 241 -21.98 10.64 -2.38
N VAL A 242 -22.22 9.40 -2.75
CA VAL A 242 -22.29 8.92 -4.14
C VAL A 242 -23.58 8.17 -4.43
#